data_36f2e5f7f5f8b85d700d32e3e389cd09
#
_entry.id   36f2e5f7f5f8b85d700d32e3e389cd09
#
_cell.length_a   1.000
_cell.length_b   1.000
_cell.length_c   1.000
_cell.angle_alpha   90.00
_cell.angle_beta   90.00
_cell.angle_gamma   90.00
#
_symmetry.space_group_name_H-M   'P 1'
#
loop_
_entity.id
_entity.type
_entity.pdbx_description
1 polymer ?
#
loop_
_entity_poly.entity_id
_entity_poly.type
_entity_poly.pdbx_seq_one_letter_code
_entity_poly.pdbx_strand_id
1 'polypeptide(L)'
;ILHMAYGTGGCVKKRTKKVNKGQTEKKAPGKNSIHHEDLALKTAAQYFGEELMPLLGIKGVAGYIAPTETVMLEARQMYQDFNYVMTDVAWIHLEFESDAVTKEDLERFREYEAAVSRANHVEVITYVICSAKIRHPRSVLRTGINLYRVKTVQLKGKNADRLFRRLKEKAEQGEKLTKADLVPLLLTPLMSGSLRIEERIIKSLRIIQKAGEVLTELELNKMQAVLYTLADKFLTETELGRVKEMIAMTKLGEMLVGDGIRKGIEKGIVETCRELGVSFEDTTEKIKQRFCISETDAREIVKKYWL
;
A
#
# COMPACT_ATOMS: atom_id res chain seq x y z
N ILE A 1 57.16 19.90 -4.13
CA ILE A 1 57.99 19.94 -5.33
C ILE A 1 57.16 19.35 -6.47
N LEU A 2 56.66 20.27 -7.23
CA LEU A 2 56.45 20.46 -8.66
C LEU A 2 56.89 19.29 -9.59
N HIS A 3 56.05 18.86 -10.53
CA HIS A 3 56.17 19.27 -11.93
C HIS A 3 54.93 18.92 -12.76
N MET A 4 54.53 19.88 -13.61
CA MET A 4 53.59 19.77 -14.73
C MET A 4 54.21 18.98 -15.89
N ALA A 5 53.37 18.33 -16.71
CA ALA A 5 53.65 18.18 -18.15
C ALA A 5 52.35 18.05 -18.95
N TYR A 6 52.23 18.91 -19.95
CA TYR A 6 51.22 18.97 -21.03
C TYR A 6 51.55 17.91 -22.12
N GLY A 7 50.52 17.50 -22.88
CA GLY A 7 50.70 16.81 -24.15
C GLY A 7 49.43 16.20 -24.67
N THR A 8 48.76 16.86 -25.51
CA THR A 8 48.53 16.78 -26.98
C THR A 8 47.39 15.81 -27.42
N GLY A 9 46.58 16.41 -28.26
CA GLY A 9 45.34 15.97 -28.85
C GLY A 9 45.34 14.67 -29.68
N GLY A 10 44.21 14.04 -29.68
CA GLY A 10 43.85 12.91 -30.54
C GLY A 10 42.41 13.00 -30.99
N CYS A 11 42.25 13.37 -32.24
CA CYS A 11 41.01 13.42 -32.98
C CYS A 11 40.41 12.00 -33.09
N VAL A 12 39.20 11.76 -32.56
CA VAL A 12 38.50 10.47 -32.74
C VAL A 12 37.15 10.72 -33.43
N LYS A 13 37.03 10.09 -34.57
CA LYS A 13 35.93 10.09 -35.55
C LYS A 13 34.57 9.76 -34.91
N LYS A 14 33.55 10.59 -35.22
CA LYS A 14 32.14 10.29 -34.99
C LYS A 14 31.71 9.05 -35.79
N ARG A 15 31.35 7.96 -35.09
CA ARG A 15 30.58 6.87 -35.64
C ARG A 15 29.09 7.09 -35.32
N THR A 16 28.31 7.41 -36.31
CA THR A 16 26.86 7.40 -36.27
C THR A 16 26.35 6.01 -36.06
N LYS A 17 25.70 5.73 -34.94
CA LYS A 17 24.93 4.48 -34.72
C LYS A 17 23.47 4.74 -35.09
N LYS A 18 22.97 3.87 -35.97
CA LYS A 18 21.57 3.79 -36.39
C LYS A 18 20.66 3.63 -35.17
N VAL A 19 19.61 4.44 -35.13
CA VAL A 19 18.50 4.35 -34.17
C VAL A 19 17.64 3.16 -34.54
N ASN A 20 17.62 2.12 -33.71
CA ASN A 20 16.62 1.06 -33.76
C ASN A 20 15.38 1.55 -32.99
N LYS A 21 14.31 1.83 -33.70
CA LYS A 21 12.96 2.02 -33.15
C LYS A 21 12.42 0.63 -32.73
N GLY A 22 12.03 0.51 -31.48
CA GLY A 22 11.25 -0.64 -30.99
C GLY A 22 11.67 -1.16 -29.62
N GLN A 23 11.67 -0.30 -28.61
CA GLN A 23 11.57 -0.74 -27.22
C GLN A 23 10.47 0.07 -26.56
N THR A 24 9.36 -0.63 -26.28
CA THR A 24 8.34 -0.14 -25.38
C THR A 24 8.99 0.05 -24.00
N GLU A 25 9.21 1.29 -23.63
CA GLU A 25 9.65 1.64 -22.27
C GLU A 25 8.61 1.14 -21.27
N LYS A 26 8.95 0.08 -20.53
CA LYS A 26 8.27 -0.22 -19.28
C LYS A 26 8.56 0.95 -18.34
N LYS A 27 7.57 1.81 -18.14
CA LYS A 27 7.59 2.83 -17.12
C LYS A 27 7.95 2.16 -15.79
N ALA A 28 9.05 2.55 -15.19
CA ALA A 28 9.36 2.18 -13.81
C ALA A 28 8.20 2.63 -12.93
N PRO A 29 7.73 1.82 -11.97
CA PRO A 29 6.65 2.23 -11.08
C PRO A 29 7.09 3.50 -10.35
N GLY A 30 6.33 4.58 -10.55
CA GLY A 30 6.59 5.87 -9.90
C GLY A 30 6.58 5.67 -8.37
N LYS A 31 7.40 6.42 -7.64
CA LYS A 31 7.48 6.39 -6.17
C LYS A 31 6.10 6.45 -5.46
N ASN A 32 5.08 7.00 -6.11
CA ASN A 32 3.72 7.06 -5.57
C ASN A 32 2.97 5.73 -5.56
N SER A 33 3.32 4.75 -6.42
CA SER A 33 2.62 3.45 -6.46
C SER A 33 2.97 2.53 -5.27
N ILE A 34 4.15 2.74 -4.66
CA ILE A 34 4.61 1.95 -3.51
C ILE A 34 3.76 2.28 -2.26
N HIS A 35 3.39 3.55 -2.08
CA HIS A 35 2.58 3.98 -0.94
C HIS A 35 1.12 3.51 -0.98
N HIS A 36 0.56 3.24 -2.14
CA HIS A 36 -0.86 2.86 -2.25
C HIS A 36 -1.15 1.43 -1.79
N GLU A 37 -0.29 0.46 -2.09
CA GLU A 37 -0.45 -0.91 -1.61
C GLU A 37 -0.29 -0.98 -0.10
N ASP A 38 0.75 -0.33 0.41
CA ASP A 38 1.01 -0.19 1.83
C ASP A 38 -0.21 0.41 2.55
N LEU A 39 -0.77 1.50 2.02
CA LEU A 39 -1.98 2.12 2.56
C LEU A 39 -3.20 1.18 2.53
N ALA A 40 -3.38 0.41 1.47
CA ALA A 40 -4.48 -0.54 1.37
C ALA A 40 -4.36 -1.66 2.41
N LEU A 41 -3.15 -2.23 2.55
CA LEU A 41 -2.89 -3.29 3.52
C LEU A 41 -2.97 -2.78 4.96
N LYS A 42 -2.48 -1.58 5.24
CA LYS A 42 -2.67 -0.90 6.52
C LYS A 42 -4.14 -0.69 6.84
N THR A 43 -4.93 -0.23 5.86
CA THR A 43 -6.37 -0.08 6.05
C THR A 43 -7.03 -1.42 6.36
N ALA A 44 -6.68 -2.49 5.64
CA ALA A 44 -7.20 -3.82 5.90
C ALA A 44 -6.83 -4.31 7.30
N ALA A 45 -5.58 -4.14 7.72
CA ALA A 45 -5.12 -4.54 9.04
C ALA A 45 -5.80 -3.73 10.15
N GLN A 46 -5.98 -2.42 9.96
CA GLN A 46 -6.61 -1.55 10.96
C GLN A 46 -8.07 -1.91 11.24
N TYR A 47 -8.84 -2.25 10.20
CA TYR A 47 -10.29 -2.48 10.34
C TYR A 47 -10.67 -3.95 10.49
N PHE A 48 -9.80 -4.88 10.08
CA PHE A 48 -10.08 -6.31 9.99
C PHE A 48 -8.96 -7.16 10.61
N GLY A 49 -8.21 -6.60 11.55
CA GLY A 49 -7.04 -7.25 12.14
C GLY A 49 -7.37 -8.59 12.82
N GLU A 50 -8.48 -8.67 13.55
CA GLU A 50 -8.89 -9.89 14.24
C GLU A 50 -9.14 -11.05 13.26
N GLU A 51 -9.80 -10.77 12.14
CA GLU A 51 -10.09 -11.77 11.11
C GLU A 51 -8.86 -12.09 10.24
N LEU A 52 -7.94 -11.13 10.11
CA LEU A 52 -6.69 -11.32 9.36
C LEU A 52 -5.70 -12.19 10.12
N MET A 53 -5.59 -12.07 11.46
CA MET A 53 -4.63 -12.82 12.27
C MET A 53 -4.67 -14.34 12.04
N PRO A 54 -5.83 -15.02 12.14
CA PRO A 54 -5.92 -16.45 11.87
C PRO A 54 -5.59 -16.80 10.41
N LEU A 55 -5.99 -15.93 9.46
CA LEU A 55 -5.72 -16.09 8.04
C LEU A 55 -4.21 -16.10 7.75
N LEU A 56 -3.48 -15.26 8.46
CA LEU A 56 -2.03 -15.11 8.36
C LEU A 56 -1.27 -16.18 9.17
N GLY A 57 -1.99 -17.04 9.89
CA GLY A 57 -1.40 -18.08 10.73
C GLY A 57 -0.87 -17.57 12.07
N ILE A 58 -1.29 -16.38 12.47
CA ILE A 58 -0.93 -15.76 13.75
C ILE A 58 -1.90 -16.27 14.82
N LYS A 59 -1.36 -16.85 15.89
CA LYS A 59 -2.14 -17.39 17.01
C LYS A 59 -2.34 -16.33 18.08
N GLY A 60 -3.44 -16.44 18.83
CA GLY A 60 -3.80 -15.54 19.92
C GLY A 60 -4.95 -14.59 19.55
N VAL A 61 -5.39 -13.82 20.52
CA VAL A 61 -6.45 -12.82 20.37
C VAL A 61 -5.81 -11.44 20.45
N ALA A 62 -6.06 -10.58 19.46
CA ALA A 62 -5.61 -9.21 19.50
C ALA A 62 -6.41 -8.43 20.56
N GLY A 63 -5.72 -7.81 21.52
CA GLY A 63 -6.35 -6.96 22.52
C GLY A 63 -6.66 -5.58 21.96
N TYR A 64 -5.65 -4.90 21.39
CA TYR A 64 -5.79 -3.59 20.75
C TYR A 64 -4.62 -3.32 19.80
N ILE A 65 -4.77 -2.31 18.95
CA ILE A 65 -3.70 -1.80 18.09
C ILE A 65 -2.92 -0.74 18.88
N ALA A 66 -1.62 -0.98 19.10
CA ALA A 66 -0.75 -0.01 19.75
C ALA A 66 -0.40 1.15 18.80
N PRO A 67 0.06 2.31 19.34
CA PRO A 67 0.58 3.39 18.53
C PRO A 67 1.69 2.92 17.57
N THR A 68 1.62 3.33 16.32
CA THR A 68 2.56 2.93 15.25
C THR A 68 3.74 3.88 15.11
N GLU A 69 3.68 5.04 15.79
CA GLU A 69 4.76 6.02 15.81
C GLU A 69 5.63 5.87 17.06
N THR A 70 6.93 5.76 16.86
CA THR A 70 7.91 5.74 17.95
C THR A 70 8.85 6.92 17.79
N VAL A 71 8.79 7.86 18.74
CA VAL A 71 9.71 9.01 18.78
C VAL A 71 10.99 8.59 19.50
N MET A 72 12.10 8.55 18.78
CA MET A 72 13.43 8.39 19.38
C MET A 72 14.07 9.78 19.57
N LEU A 73 14.88 9.93 20.64
CA LEU A 73 15.64 11.17 20.94
C LEU A 73 16.63 11.58 19.83
N GLU A 74 16.86 10.73 18.85
CA GLU A 74 17.75 10.96 17.70
C GLU A 74 17.00 11.54 16.48
N ALA A 75 16.07 12.44 16.62
CA ALA A 75 15.43 13.19 15.53
C ALA A 75 14.96 12.32 14.31
N ARG A 76 14.77 11.02 14.48
CA ARG A 76 14.20 10.13 13.48
C ARG A 76 12.80 9.70 13.90
N GLN A 77 11.81 10.09 13.12
CA GLN A 77 10.47 9.51 13.19
C GLN A 77 10.52 8.13 12.55
N MET A 78 10.19 7.09 13.34
CA MET A 78 10.12 5.71 12.85
C MET A 78 8.66 5.37 12.60
N TYR A 79 8.34 5.01 11.35
CA TYR A 79 7.00 4.58 10.96
C TYR A 79 7.00 3.08 10.79
N GLN A 80 6.18 2.41 11.59
CA GLN A 80 5.94 0.97 11.54
C GLN A 80 4.56 0.74 10.91
N ASP A 81 4.37 -0.43 10.27
CA ASP A 81 3.06 -0.71 9.71
C ASP A 81 2.04 -0.93 10.81
N PHE A 82 2.18 -1.96 11.63
CA PHE A 82 1.29 -2.20 12.76
C PHE A 82 1.97 -2.91 13.93
N ASN A 83 1.57 -2.54 15.15
CA ASN A 83 1.88 -3.27 16.37
C ASN A 83 0.57 -3.71 17.03
N TYR A 84 0.33 -5.01 17.09
CA TYR A 84 -0.80 -5.58 17.78
C TYR A 84 -0.39 -6.03 19.19
N VAL A 85 -1.10 -5.55 20.19
CA VAL A 85 -0.98 -6.03 21.56
C VAL A 85 -1.83 -7.29 21.71
N MET A 86 -1.18 -8.44 21.86
CA MET A 86 -1.87 -9.70 22.01
C MET A 86 -2.16 -9.95 23.48
N THR A 87 -3.24 -10.68 23.78
CA THR A 87 -3.64 -10.98 25.17
C THR A 87 -2.75 -12.02 25.83
N ASP A 88 -2.25 -12.99 25.06
CA ASP A 88 -1.62 -14.20 25.57
C ASP A 88 -0.18 -14.43 25.11
N VAL A 89 0.34 -13.55 24.24
CA VAL A 89 1.65 -13.69 23.61
C VAL A 89 2.34 -12.35 23.49
N ALA A 90 3.58 -12.39 22.99
CA ALA A 90 4.34 -11.18 22.64
C ALA A 90 3.54 -10.26 21.72
N TRP A 91 3.87 -8.98 21.73
CA TRP A 91 3.34 -8.05 20.74
C TRP A 91 3.74 -8.48 19.33
N ILE A 92 2.84 -8.29 18.39
CA ILE A 92 3.05 -8.65 17.00
C ILE A 92 3.30 -7.37 16.19
N HIS A 93 4.51 -7.25 15.69
CA HIS A 93 4.86 -6.24 14.69
C HIS A 93 4.61 -6.83 13.31
N LEU A 94 3.70 -6.19 12.54
CA LEU A 94 3.36 -6.59 11.18
C LEU A 94 4.00 -5.65 10.18
N GLU A 95 4.64 -6.22 9.15
CA GLU A 95 5.17 -5.50 7.99
C GLU A 95 4.66 -6.15 6.70
N PHE A 96 4.35 -5.34 5.70
CA PHE A 96 3.81 -5.79 4.41
C PHE A 96 4.83 -5.56 3.29
N GLU A 97 5.26 -6.64 2.64
CA GLU A 97 6.24 -6.56 1.56
C GLU A 97 5.68 -7.11 0.25
N SER A 98 5.64 -6.27 -0.77
CA SER A 98 5.25 -6.64 -2.13
C SER A 98 6.42 -7.06 -2.99
N ASP A 99 7.62 -6.60 -2.64
CA ASP A 99 8.88 -6.88 -3.33
C ASP A 99 9.82 -7.71 -2.45
N ALA A 100 11.00 -8.05 -2.98
CA ALA A 100 11.95 -8.91 -2.26
C ALA A 100 12.39 -8.25 -0.94
N VAL A 101 12.28 -9.00 0.16
CA VAL A 101 12.79 -8.56 1.47
C VAL A 101 14.31 -8.47 1.42
N THR A 102 14.83 -7.27 1.62
CA THR A 102 16.28 -6.97 1.56
C THR A 102 16.95 -7.12 2.92
N LYS A 103 18.25 -6.90 2.96
CA LYS A 103 19.01 -6.83 4.22
C LYS A 103 18.63 -5.57 4.99
N GLU A 104 18.47 -4.48 4.29
CA GLU A 104 18.11 -3.16 4.79
C GLU A 104 16.72 -3.17 5.44
N ASP A 105 15.77 -3.91 4.85
CA ASP A 105 14.45 -4.11 5.46
C ASP A 105 14.55 -4.84 6.80
N LEU A 106 15.34 -5.91 6.87
CA LEU A 106 15.55 -6.64 8.12
C LEU A 106 16.29 -5.81 9.18
N GLU A 107 17.20 -4.90 8.76
CA GLU A 107 17.84 -3.94 9.66
C GLU A 107 16.82 -2.97 10.23
N ARG A 108 15.95 -2.42 9.40
CA ARG A 108 14.82 -1.55 9.77
C ARG A 108 13.85 -2.27 10.73
N PHE A 109 13.41 -3.49 10.40
CA PHE A 109 12.48 -4.25 11.25
C PHE A 109 13.08 -4.56 12.62
N ARG A 110 14.37 -4.90 12.68
CA ARG A 110 15.08 -5.13 13.94
C ARG A 110 15.12 -3.86 14.79
N GLU A 111 15.37 -2.71 14.16
CA GLU A 111 15.38 -1.42 14.84
C GLU A 111 14.01 -1.09 15.43
N TYR A 112 12.94 -1.30 14.66
CA TYR A 112 11.56 -1.12 15.11
C TYR A 112 11.20 -2.05 16.27
N GLU A 113 11.47 -3.33 16.14
CA GLU A 113 11.22 -4.33 17.17
C GLU A 113 11.97 -3.98 18.48
N ALA A 114 13.24 -3.61 18.38
CA ALA A 114 14.04 -3.21 19.54
C ALA A 114 13.50 -1.92 20.19
N ALA A 115 13.07 -0.95 19.41
CA ALA A 115 12.50 0.30 19.91
C ALA A 115 11.19 0.07 20.66
N VAL A 116 10.25 -0.71 20.10
CA VAL A 116 8.98 -1.05 20.72
C VAL A 116 9.20 -1.87 22.00
N SER A 117 10.04 -2.91 21.93
CA SER A 117 10.37 -3.75 23.06
C SER A 117 10.97 -2.96 24.22
N ARG A 118 11.89 -2.06 23.93
CA ARG A 118 12.50 -1.18 24.94
C ARG A 118 11.53 -0.19 25.56
N ALA A 119 10.70 0.43 24.73
CA ALA A 119 9.77 1.47 25.18
C ALA A 119 8.65 0.91 26.07
N ASN A 120 8.19 -0.31 25.79
CA ASN A 120 7.03 -0.91 26.44
C ASN A 120 7.38 -2.09 27.36
N HIS A 121 8.67 -2.47 27.45
CA HIS A 121 9.15 -3.62 28.24
C HIS A 121 8.44 -4.94 27.91
N VAL A 122 8.23 -5.19 26.61
CA VAL A 122 7.50 -6.35 26.09
C VAL A 122 8.35 -7.13 25.09
N GLU A 123 8.02 -8.41 24.93
CA GLU A 123 8.53 -9.19 23.80
C GLU A 123 7.77 -8.79 22.53
N VAL A 124 8.48 -8.68 21.42
CA VAL A 124 7.93 -8.35 20.10
C VAL A 124 8.32 -9.42 19.10
N ILE A 125 7.37 -9.86 18.29
CA ILE A 125 7.64 -10.80 17.19
C ILE A 125 7.23 -10.14 15.87
N THR A 126 8.21 -9.96 14.99
CA THR A 126 7.96 -9.40 13.66
C THR A 126 7.47 -10.46 12.68
N TYR A 127 6.33 -10.21 12.07
CA TYR A 127 5.77 -10.96 10.95
C TYR A 127 5.84 -10.13 9.68
N VAL A 128 6.47 -10.68 8.64
CA VAL A 128 6.55 -10.07 7.31
C VAL A 128 5.60 -10.79 6.37
N ILE A 129 4.57 -10.09 5.93
CA ILE A 129 3.54 -10.60 5.03
C ILE A 129 4.00 -10.37 3.60
N CYS A 130 4.36 -11.44 2.92
CA CYS A 130 4.94 -11.40 1.59
C CYS A 130 3.91 -11.74 0.50
N SER A 131 3.84 -10.93 -0.56
CA SER A 131 3.00 -11.22 -1.72
C SER A 131 3.43 -12.54 -2.40
N ALA A 132 2.54 -13.13 -3.20
CA ALA A 132 2.81 -14.38 -3.92
C ALA A 132 3.96 -14.28 -4.94
N LYS A 133 4.38 -13.08 -5.32
CA LYS A 133 5.52 -12.83 -6.19
C LYS A 133 6.85 -13.17 -5.53
N ILE A 134 6.94 -13.05 -4.20
CA ILE A 134 8.15 -13.28 -3.43
C ILE A 134 8.30 -14.78 -3.19
N ARG A 135 9.25 -15.41 -3.87
CA ARG A 135 9.43 -16.87 -3.78
C ARG A 135 10.20 -17.30 -2.54
N HIS A 136 11.23 -16.56 -2.18
CA HIS A 136 12.15 -16.88 -1.08
C HIS A 136 12.45 -15.60 -0.27
N PRO A 137 11.53 -15.19 0.62
CA PRO A 137 11.77 -14.01 1.44
C PRO A 137 12.95 -14.25 2.37
N ARG A 138 13.80 -13.26 2.48
CA ARG A 138 14.86 -13.25 3.48
C ARG A 138 14.21 -13.08 4.86
N SER A 139 14.52 -13.98 5.78
CA SER A 139 13.92 -13.98 7.14
C SER A 139 14.98 -13.92 8.24
N VAL A 140 16.26 -13.85 7.87
CA VAL A 140 17.39 -13.89 8.81
C VAL A 140 18.42 -12.83 8.46
N LEU A 141 18.78 -12.04 9.47
CA LEU A 141 19.85 -11.07 9.45
C LEU A 141 20.96 -11.50 10.43
N ARG A 142 22.17 -11.62 9.92
CA ARG A 142 23.37 -11.88 10.73
C ARG A 142 24.20 -10.60 10.84
N THR A 143 24.48 -10.16 12.06
CA THR A 143 25.29 -8.98 12.34
C THR A 143 26.25 -9.30 13.51
N GLY A 144 27.53 -9.49 13.21
CA GLY A 144 28.49 -9.97 14.18
C GLY A 144 28.06 -11.32 14.78
N ILE A 145 27.96 -11.37 16.10
CA ILE A 145 27.49 -12.57 16.84
C ILE A 145 25.96 -12.66 16.93
N ASN A 146 25.24 -11.62 16.56
CA ASN A 146 23.78 -11.56 16.71
C ASN A 146 23.09 -12.16 15.51
N LEU A 147 21.96 -12.81 15.77
CA LEU A 147 21.06 -13.37 14.79
C LEU A 147 19.65 -12.82 15.02
N TYR A 148 19.21 -11.97 14.10
CA TYR A 148 17.83 -11.50 14.07
C TYR A 148 16.99 -12.35 13.11
N ARG A 149 15.77 -12.69 13.50
CA ARG A 149 14.85 -13.48 12.70
C ARG A 149 13.47 -12.89 12.72
N VAL A 150 12.83 -12.88 11.55
CA VAL A 150 11.41 -12.55 11.39
C VAL A 150 10.61 -13.79 10.97
N LYS A 151 9.33 -13.80 11.27
CA LYS A 151 8.39 -14.81 10.76
C LYS A 151 7.84 -14.33 9.42
N THR A 152 8.05 -15.08 8.34
CA THR A 152 7.53 -14.75 7.03
C THR A 152 6.24 -15.50 6.75
N VAL A 153 5.21 -14.78 6.29
CA VAL A 153 3.94 -15.35 5.83
C VAL A 153 3.84 -15.15 4.33
N GLN A 154 3.98 -16.23 3.58
CA GLN A 154 3.90 -16.19 2.13
C GLN A 154 2.44 -16.37 1.66
N LEU A 155 1.86 -15.36 1.07
CA LEU A 155 0.51 -15.44 0.49
C LEU A 155 0.43 -16.36 -0.73
N LYS A 156 1.58 -16.77 -1.29
CA LYS A 156 1.66 -17.83 -2.31
C LYS A 156 1.05 -19.15 -1.86
N GLY A 157 1.14 -19.49 -0.58
CA GLY A 157 0.52 -20.70 -0.01
C GLY A 157 -1.00 -20.62 0.09
N LYS A 158 -1.57 -19.42 -0.01
CA LYS A 158 -3.02 -19.20 -0.07
C LYS A 158 -3.45 -19.19 -1.53
N ASN A 159 -4.58 -19.84 -1.86
CA ASN A 159 -5.07 -19.98 -3.23
C ASN A 159 -6.45 -19.33 -3.37
N ALA A 160 -6.54 -18.29 -4.19
CA ALA A 160 -7.75 -17.53 -4.42
C ALA A 160 -8.87 -18.38 -5.05
N ASP A 161 -8.53 -19.30 -5.97
CA ASP A 161 -9.54 -20.15 -6.63
C ASP A 161 -10.22 -21.09 -5.63
N ARG A 162 -9.44 -21.62 -4.67
CA ARG A 162 -10.00 -22.45 -3.57
C ARG A 162 -10.89 -21.64 -2.65
N LEU A 163 -10.49 -20.39 -2.35
CA LEU A 163 -11.32 -19.49 -1.55
C LEU A 163 -12.66 -19.24 -2.25
N PHE A 164 -12.63 -18.86 -3.51
CA PHE A 164 -13.86 -18.60 -4.27
C PHE A 164 -14.77 -19.83 -4.39
N ARG A 165 -14.18 -21.02 -4.55
CA ARG A 165 -14.94 -22.27 -4.59
C ARG A 165 -15.63 -22.51 -3.27
N ARG A 166 -14.92 -22.43 -2.14
CA ARG A 166 -15.48 -22.61 -0.80
C ARG A 166 -16.64 -21.64 -0.54
N LEU A 167 -16.49 -20.35 -0.90
CA LEU A 167 -17.55 -19.38 -0.69
C LEU A 167 -18.77 -19.66 -1.57
N LYS A 168 -18.56 -20.15 -2.78
CA LYS A 168 -19.63 -20.57 -3.67
C LYS A 168 -20.39 -21.77 -3.10
N GLU A 169 -19.68 -22.82 -2.70
CA GLU A 169 -20.25 -24.04 -2.08
C GLU A 169 -21.07 -23.69 -0.83
N LYS A 170 -20.56 -22.81 0.02
CA LYS A 170 -21.26 -22.32 1.21
C LYS A 170 -22.58 -21.61 0.86
N ALA A 171 -22.55 -20.76 -0.14
CA ALA A 171 -23.74 -20.06 -0.62
C ALA A 171 -24.76 -21.02 -1.28
N GLU A 172 -24.31 -22.04 -2.02
CA GLU A 172 -25.16 -23.06 -2.64
C GLU A 172 -25.83 -23.97 -1.60
N GLN A 173 -25.19 -24.18 -0.46
CA GLN A 173 -25.75 -24.91 0.69
C GLN A 173 -26.72 -24.06 1.53
N GLY A 174 -26.94 -22.80 1.17
CA GLY A 174 -27.80 -21.88 1.91
C GLY A 174 -27.17 -21.36 3.21
N GLU A 175 -25.88 -21.60 3.43
CA GLU A 175 -25.18 -21.09 4.60
C GLU A 175 -24.89 -19.58 4.46
N LYS A 176 -25.15 -18.83 5.53
CA LYS A 176 -24.80 -17.40 5.57
C LYS A 176 -23.27 -17.24 5.63
N LEU A 177 -22.78 -16.37 4.77
CA LEU A 177 -21.38 -15.94 4.84
C LEU A 177 -21.18 -15.13 6.14
N THR A 178 -20.00 -15.25 6.72
CA THR A 178 -19.58 -14.48 7.89
C THR A 178 -18.54 -13.43 7.47
N LYS A 179 -18.26 -12.48 8.34
CA LYS A 179 -17.18 -11.50 8.14
C LYS A 179 -15.83 -12.19 7.94
N ALA A 180 -15.56 -13.25 8.72
CA ALA A 180 -14.35 -14.08 8.58
C ALA A 180 -14.25 -14.80 7.22
N ASP A 181 -15.38 -15.07 6.55
CA ASP A 181 -15.38 -15.58 5.17
C ASP A 181 -15.05 -14.50 4.14
N LEU A 182 -15.42 -13.25 4.38
CA LEU A 182 -15.29 -12.15 3.43
C LEU A 182 -13.91 -11.46 3.50
N VAL A 183 -13.34 -11.29 4.68
CA VAL A 183 -12.05 -10.59 4.87
C VAL A 183 -10.91 -11.20 4.04
N PRO A 184 -10.78 -12.54 3.86
CA PRO A 184 -9.79 -13.11 2.97
C PRO A 184 -9.86 -12.64 1.52
N LEU A 185 -11.02 -12.13 1.06
CA LEU A 185 -11.19 -11.60 -0.29
C LEU A 185 -10.29 -10.40 -0.57
N LEU A 186 -9.95 -9.62 0.46
CA LEU A 186 -9.04 -8.47 0.37
C LEU A 186 -7.63 -8.87 -0.09
N LEU A 187 -7.19 -10.08 0.25
CA LEU A 187 -5.85 -10.58 -0.07
C LEU A 187 -5.80 -11.38 -1.37
N THR A 188 -6.92 -11.61 -2.06
CA THR A 188 -6.95 -12.42 -3.30
C THR A 188 -6.03 -11.89 -4.41
N PRO A 189 -5.80 -10.58 -4.59
CA PRO A 189 -4.83 -10.08 -5.56
C PRO A 189 -3.39 -10.53 -5.27
N LEU A 190 -3.07 -10.76 -4.00
CA LEU A 190 -1.74 -11.13 -3.51
C LEU A 190 -1.55 -12.66 -3.39
N MET A 191 -2.64 -13.44 -3.46
CA MET A 191 -2.61 -14.90 -3.37
C MET A 191 -2.15 -15.54 -4.69
N SER A 192 -1.91 -16.85 -4.65
CA SER A 192 -1.77 -17.70 -5.86
C SER A 192 -3.14 -18.02 -6.46
N GLY A 193 -3.18 -18.53 -7.67
CA GLY A 193 -4.39 -19.01 -8.36
C GLY A 193 -4.24 -18.97 -9.89
N SER A 194 -5.19 -19.58 -10.59
CA SER A 194 -5.25 -19.61 -12.06
C SER A 194 -5.85 -18.35 -12.65
N LEU A 195 -6.78 -17.71 -11.93
CA LEU A 195 -7.41 -16.47 -12.36
C LEU A 195 -6.41 -15.32 -12.39
N ARG A 196 -6.53 -14.43 -13.38
CA ARG A 196 -5.76 -13.19 -13.43
C ARG A 196 -6.08 -12.29 -12.23
N ILE A 197 -5.18 -11.39 -11.88
CA ILE A 197 -5.37 -10.47 -10.74
C ILE A 197 -6.66 -9.66 -10.89
N GLU A 198 -6.92 -9.13 -12.08
CA GLU A 198 -8.14 -8.41 -12.41
C GLU A 198 -9.41 -9.22 -12.10
N GLU A 199 -9.45 -10.47 -12.57
CA GLU A 199 -10.60 -11.36 -12.36
C GLU A 199 -10.82 -11.67 -10.88
N ARG A 200 -9.75 -11.80 -10.10
CA ARG A 200 -9.81 -11.98 -8.65
C ARG A 200 -10.40 -10.76 -7.97
N ILE A 201 -9.96 -9.56 -8.34
CA ILE A 201 -10.47 -8.30 -7.80
C ILE A 201 -11.96 -8.15 -8.11
N ILE A 202 -12.34 -8.29 -9.38
CA ILE A 202 -13.73 -8.18 -9.82
C ILE A 202 -14.62 -9.19 -9.09
N LYS A 203 -14.17 -10.44 -8.98
CA LYS A 203 -14.91 -11.50 -8.29
C LYS A 203 -15.06 -11.22 -6.81
N SER A 204 -14.00 -10.73 -6.16
CA SER A 204 -14.03 -10.33 -4.76
C SER A 204 -15.01 -9.18 -4.52
N LEU A 205 -14.96 -8.13 -5.34
CA LEU A 205 -15.89 -7.00 -5.26
C LEU A 205 -17.36 -7.45 -5.40
N ARG A 206 -17.66 -8.33 -6.36
CA ARG A 206 -19.02 -8.87 -6.55
C ARG A 206 -19.53 -9.63 -5.33
N ILE A 207 -18.68 -10.41 -4.69
CA ILE A 207 -19.05 -11.17 -3.48
C ILE A 207 -19.29 -10.20 -2.32
N ILE A 208 -18.40 -9.25 -2.11
CA ILE A 208 -18.50 -8.26 -1.03
C ILE A 208 -19.77 -7.39 -1.21
N GLN A 209 -20.06 -6.93 -2.42
CA GLN A 209 -21.27 -6.14 -2.70
C GLN A 209 -22.59 -6.89 -2.39
N LYS A 210 -22.58 -8.21 -2.55
CA LYS A 210 -23.75 -9.05 -2.22
C LYS A 210 -23.87 -9.37 -0.73
N ALA A 211 -22.87 -9.06 0.06
CA ALA A 211 -22.81 -9.40 1.49
C ALA A 211 -23.28 -8.25 2.40
N GLY A 212 -24.15 -7.36 1.92
CA GLY A 212 -24.61 -6.18 2.66
C GLY A 212 -25.35 -6.48 3.98
N GLU A 213 -25.83 -7.71 4.20
CA GLU A 213 -26.40 -8.13 5.49
C GLU A 213 -25.35 -8.45 6.55
N VAL A 214 -24.10 -8.71 6.14
CA VAL A 214 -22.99 -9.15 7.00
C VAL A 214 -22.04 -8.02 7.37
N LEU A 215 -21.95 -7.02 6.50
CA LEU A 215 -21.06 -5.90 6.62
C LEU A 215 -21.83 -4.60 6.86
N THR A 216 -21.33 -3.78 7.76
CA THR A 216 -21.79 -2.39 7.83
C THR A 216 -21.38 -1.63 6.55
N GLU A 217 -22.09 -0.54 6.26
CA GLU A 217 -21.76 0.31 5.11
C GLU A 217 -20.31 0.82 5.14
N LEU A 218 -19.82 1.16 6.32
CA LEU A 218 -18.43 1.58 6.51
C LEU A 218 -17.44 0.46 6.16
N GLU A 219 -17.68 -0.76 6.63
CA GLU A 219 -16.85 -1.93 6.33
C GLU A 219 -16.86 -2.27 4.85
N LEU A 220 -18.05 -2.24 4.23
CA LEU A 220 -18.21 -2.44 2.79
C LEU A 220 -17.35 -1.45 2.01
N ASN A 221 -17.46 -0.15 2.32
CA ASN A 221 -16.70 0.90 1.66
C ASN A 221 -15.18 0.72 1.88
N LYS A 222 -14.74 0.34 3.09
CA LYS A 222 -13.33 0.06 3.38
C LYS A 222 -12.81 -1.15 2.59
N MET A 223 -13.55 -2.24 2.53
CA MET A 223 -13.17 -3.41 1.76
C MET A 223 -13.06 -3.11 0.26
N GLN A 224 -13.99 -2.34 -0.29
CA GLN A 224 -13.95 -1.89 -1.68
C GLN A 224 -12.74 -0.97 -1.94
N ALA A 225 -12.45 -0.04 -1.01
CA ALA A 225 -11.30 0.85 -1.12
C ALA A 225 -9.96 0.10 -1.14
N VAL A 226 -9.80 -0.91 -0.27
CA VAL A 226 -8.61 -1.79 -0.27
C VAL A 226 -8.43 -2.48 -1.61
N LEU A 227 -9.49 -3.12 -2.13
CA LEU A 227 -9.42 -3.80 -3.43
C LEU A 227 -9.18 -2.84 -4.59
N TYR A 228 -9.76 -1.63 -4.56
CA TYR A 228 -9.51 -0.61 -5.55
C TYR A 228 -8.04 -0.14 -5.54
N THR A 229 -7.48 0.10 -4.37
CA THR A 229 -6.06 0.50 -4.23
C THR A 229 -5.12 -0.57 -4.74
N LEU A 230 -5.42 -1.86 -4.48
CA LEU A 230 -4.66 -2.97 -5.04
C LEU A 230 -4.86 -3.10 -6.56
N ALA A 231 -6.05 -2.78 -7.08
CA ALA A 231 -6.31 -2.70 -8.51
C ALA A 231 -5.46 -1.63 -9.19
N ASP A 232 -5.44 -0.42 -8.63
CA ASP A 232 -4.63 0.70 -9.14
C ASP A 232 -3.13 0.36 -9.20
N LYS A 233 -2.64 -0.41 -8.24
CA LYS A 233 -1.24 -0.86 -8.22
C LYS A 233 -0.92 -1.92 -9.27
N PHE A 234 -1.79 -2.90 -9.46
CA PHE A 234 -1.44 -4.13 -10.19
C PHE A 234 -2.00 -4.21 -11.60
N LEU A 235 -3.00 -3.39 -11.93
CA LEU A 235 -3.70 -3.44 -13.20
C LEU A 235 -3.21 -2.37 -14.16
N THR A 236 -3.37 -2.64 -15.44
CA THR A 236 -3.23 -1.64 -16.50
C THR A 236 -4.40 -0.65 -16.45
N GLU A 237 -4.28 0.53 -17.08
CA GLU A 237 -5.36 1.51 -17.13
C GLU A 237 -6.68 0.94 -17.69
N THR A 238 -6.60 0.07 -18.71
CA THR A 238 -7.77 -0.58 -19.30
C THR A 238 -8.45 -1.56 -18.34
N GLU A 239 -7.66 -2.36 -17.63
CA GLU A 239 -8.18 -3.30 -16.62
C GLU A 239 -8.75 -2.56 -15.42
N LEU A 240 -8.07 -1.49 -14.98
CA LEU A 240 -8.53 -0.62 -13.90
C LEU A 240 -9.84 0.09 -14.27
N GLY A 241 -10.02 0.46 -15.54
CA GLY A 241 -11.27 1.04 -16.06
C GLY A 241 -12.47 0.17 -15.73
N ARG A 242 -12.38 -1.15 -15.94
CA ARG A 242 -13.47 -2.10 -15.62
C ARG A 242 -13.75 -2.21 -14.11
N VAL A 243 -12.74 -2.07 -13.29
CA VAL A 243 -12.91 -2.01 -11.82
C VAL A 243 -13.59 -0.70 -11.41
N LYS A 244 -13.20 0.42 -12.02
CA LYS A 244 -13.82 1.74 -11.81
C LYS A 244 -15.30 1.73 -12.16
N GLU A 245 -15.66 1.19 -13.32
CA GLU A 245 -17.06 1.06 -13.74
C GLU A 245 -17.89 0.27 -12.71
N MET A 246 -17.33 -0.80 -12.17
CA MET A 246 -18.00 -1.64 -11.19
C MET A 246 -18.21 -0.93 -9.84
N ILE A 247 -17.29 -0.07 -9.46
CA ILE A 247 -17.36 0.70 -8.20
C ILE A 247 -18.15 1.99 -8.39
N ALA A 248 -18.24 2.56 -9.59
CA ALA A 248 -18.84 3.85 -9.87
C ALA A 248 -20.29 4.00 -9.34
N MET A 249 -21.05 2.90 -9.33
CA MET A 249 -22.43 2.87 -8.83
C MET A 249 -22.53 2.60 -7.31
N THR A 250 -21.42 2.65 -6.60
CA THR A 250 -21.38 2.49 -5.15
C THR A 250 -21.08 3.83 -4.47
N LYS A 251 -21.38 3.93 -3.18
CA LYS A 251 -21.04 5.12 -2.39
C LYS A 251 -19.55 5.45 -2.42
N LEU A 252 -18.69 4.45 -2.47
CA LEU A 252 -17.25 4.65 -2.68
C LEU A 252 -16.99 5.33 -4.04
N GLY A 253 -17.67 4.91 -5.09
CA GLY A 253 -17.56 5.51 -6.42
C GLY A 253 -17.99 6.98 -6.43
N GLU A 254 -19.10 7.30 -5.78
CA GLU A 254 -19.56 8.70 -5.62
C GLU A 254 -18.53 9.56 -4.89
N MET A 255 -17.92 9.02 -3.82
CA MET A 255 -16.85 9.71 -3.10
C MET A 255 -15.61 9.92 -3.97
N LEU A 256 -15.17 8.90 -4.72
CA LEU A 256 -14.02 8.98 -5.62
C LEU A 256 -14.24 10.00 -6.75
N VAL A 257 -15.44 10.04 -7.31
CA VAL A 257 -15.82 11.04 -8.33
C VAL A 257 -15.83 12.44 -7.72
N GLY A 258 -16.42 12.62 -6.53
CA GLY A 258 -16.44 13.88 -5.81
C GLY A 258 -15.03 14.39 -5.51
N ASP A 259 -14.16 13.54 -5.01
CA ASP A 259 -12.73 13.85 -4.77
C ASP A 259 -11.98 14.16 -6.07
N GLY A 260 -12.27 13.44 -7.15
CA GLY A 260 -11.68 13.69 -8.46
C GLY A 260 -12.08 15.06 -9.02
N ILE A 261 -13.35 15.40 -8.95
CA ILE A 261 -13.88 16.73 -9.35
C ILE A 261 -13.22 17.82 -8.50
N ARG A 262 -13.17 17.64 -7.17
CA ARG A 262 -12.53 18.61 -6.27
C ARG A 262 -11.07 18.83 -6.62
N LYS A 263 -10.28 17.78 -6.81
CA LYS A 263 -8.87 17.86 -7.21
C LYS A 263 -8.70 18.53 -8.58
N GLY A 264 -9.61 18.25 -9.52
CA GLY A 264 -9.63 18.91 -10.83
C GLY A 264 -9.87 20.42 -10.72
N ILE A 265 -10.81 20.85 -9.88
CA ILE A 265 -11.08 22.27 -9.61
C ILE A 265 -9.89 22.93 -8.90
N GLU A 266 -9.31 22.29 -7.87
CA GLU A 266 -8.12 22.76 -7.18
C GLU A 266 -6.97 23.05 -8.16
N LYS A 267 -6.66 22.04 -8.99
CA LYS A 267 -5.63 22.15 -10.04
C LYS A 267 -5.93 23.27 -11.03
N GLY A 268 -7.16 23.31 -11.56
CA GLY A 268 -7.57 24.32 -12.55
C GLY A 268 -7.48 25.75 -12.00
N ILE A 269 -7.87 25.98 -10.75
CA ILE A 269 -7.74 27.30 -10.11
C ILE A 269 -6.27 27.70 -10.00
N VAL A 270 -5.40 26.79 -9.50
CA VAL A 270 -3.98 27.10 -9.31
C VAL A 270 -3.27 27.36 -10.64
N GLU A 271 -3.48 26.51 -11.64
CA GLU A 271 -2.90 26.68 -12.98
C GLU A 271 -3.36 27.99 -13.63
N THR A 272 -4.67 28.29 -13.59
CA THR A 272 -5.23 29.53 -14.14
C THR A 272 -4.67 30.76 -13.41
N CYS A 273 -4.60 30.74 -12.09
CA CYS A 273 -4.04 31.85 -11.33
C CYS A 273 -2.57 32.10 -11.69
N ARG A 274 -1.79 31.04 -11.81
CA ARG A 274 -0.38 31.14 -12.25
C ARG A 274 -0.25 31.71 -13.65
N GLU A 275 -1.03 31.23 -14.62
CA GLU A 275 -1.03 31.71 -15.99
C GLU A 275 -1.42 33.20 -16.11
N LEU A 276 -2.30 33.66 -15.22
CA LEU A 276 -2.72 35.06 -15.13
C LEU A 276 -1.76 35.91 -14.30
N GLY A 277 -0.64 35.39 -13.82
CA GLY A 277 0.35 36.11 -13.01
C GLY A 277 -0.11 36.46 -11.59
N VAL A 278 -1.13 35.79 -11.06
CA VAL A 278 -1.57 35.95 -9.68
C VAL A 278 -0.49 35.38 -8.75
N SER A 279 -0.22 36.06 -7.63
CA SER A 279 0.80 35.61 -6.69
C SER A 279 0.44 34.27 -6.02
N PHE A 280 1.45 33.58 -5.51
CA PHE A 280 1.26 32.34 -4.74
C PHE A 280 0.37 32.59 -3.51
N GLU A 281 0.59 33.69 -2.83
CA GLU A 281 -0.16 34.09 -1.62
C GLU A 281 -1.62 34.38 -1.95
N ASP A 282 -1.90 35.15 -2.99
CA ASP A 282 -3.28 35.44 -3.41
C ASP A 282 -4.01 34.19 -3.91
N THR A 283 -3.29 33.29 -4.57
CA THR A 283 -3.83 32.00 -5.00
C THR A 283 -4.16 31.12 -3.79
N THR A 284 -3.31 31.15 -2.76
CA THR A 284 -3.56 30.42 -1.49
C THR A 284 -4.83 30.93 -0.83
N GLU A 285 -5.01 32.25 -0.74
CA GLU A 285 -6.23 32.82 -0.12
C GLU A 285 -7.49 32.47 -0.94
N LYS A 286 -7.41 32.45 -2.28
CA LYS A 286 -8.52 32.02 -3.14
C LYS A 286 -8.89 30.53 -2.90
N ILE A 287 -7.91 29.66 -2.81
CA ILE A 287 -8.13 28.23 -2.53
C ILE A 287 -8.76 28.06 -1.14
N LYS A 288 -8.23 28.74 -0.13
CA LYS A 288 -8.75 28.75 1.23
C LYS A 288 -10.22 29.15 1.29
N GLN A 289 -10.56 30.28 0.65
CA GLN A 289 -11.95 30.77 0.60
C GLN A 289 -12.88 29.83 -0.19
N ARG A 290 -12.41 29.33 -1.33
CA ARG A 290 -13.23 28.48 -2.22
C ARG A 290 -13.61 27.16 -1.58
N PHE A 291 -12.69 26.55 -0.83
CA PHE A 291 -12.87 25.22 -0.23
C PHE A 291 -13.14 25.26 1.27
N CYS A 292 -13.19 26.45 1.88
CA CYS A 292 -13.39 26.63 3.33
C CYS A 292 -12.43 25.78 4.19
N ILE A 293 -11.14 25.77 3.82
CA ILE A 293 -10.09 24.97 4.48
C ILE A 293 -9.11 25.88 5.21
N SER A 294 -8.23 25.25 6.02
CA SER A 294 -7.17 26.00 6.72
C SER A 294 -6.17 26.62 5.74
N GLU A 295 -5.47 27.67 6.19
CA GLU A 295 -4.41 28.29 5.38
C GLU A 295 -3.27 27.31 5.08
N THR A 296 -2.96 26.43 6.02
CA THR A 296 -1.94 25.39 5.88
C THR A 296 -2.31 24.43 4.75
N ASP A 297 -3.54 23.91 4.75
CA ASP A 297 -4.04 23.00 3.73
C ASP A 297 -4.11 23.67 2.36
N ALA A 298 -4.58 24.92 2.32
CA ALA A 298 -4.63 25.69 1.07
C ALA A 298 -3.23 25.90 0.46
N ARG A 299 -2.24 26.19 1.32
CA ARG A 299 -0.85 26.38 0.89
C ARG A 299 -0.24 25.08 0.34
N GLU A 300 -0.56 23.94 0.95
CA GLU A 300 -0.14 22.63 0.42
C GLU A 300 -0.75 22.33 -0.96
N ILE A 301 -2.04 22.61 -1.14
CA ILE A 301 -2.73 22.45 -2.42
C ILE A 301 -2.07 23.32 -3.49
N VAL A 302 -1.85 24.59 -3.20
CA VAL A 302 -1.21 25.51 -4.16
C VAL A 302 0.20 25.04 -4.48
N LYS A 303 1.02 24.70 -3.49
CA LYS A 303 2.38 24.17 -3.68
C LYS A 303 2.42 22.94 -4.57
N LYS A 304 1.43 22.06 -4.45
CA LYS A 304 1.34 20.82 -5.23
C LYS A 304 1.15 21.04 -6.72
N TYR A 305 0.44 22.10 -7.12
CA TYR A 305 0.07 22.36 -8.51
C TYR A 305 0.73 23.63 -9.10
N TRP A 306 1.59 24.31 -8.31
CA TRP A 306 2.23 25.57 -8.72
C TRP A 306 3.38 25.39 -9.72
N LEU A 307 4.00 24.19 -9.80
CA LEU A 307 5.19 23.90 -10.63
C LEU A 307 4.88 23.78 -12.13
#